data_81d213be8efef1e8fafd5efa3de1f88b
#
_entry.id   81d213be8efef1e8fafd5efa3de1f88b
#
_cell.length_a   1.000
_cell.length_b   1.000
_cell.length_c   1.000
_cell.angle_alpha   90.00
_cell.angle_beta   90.00
_cell.angle_gamma   90.00
#
_symmetry.space_group_name_H-M   'P 1'
#
loop_
_entity.id
_entity.type
_entity.pdbx_description
1 polymer ?
#
loop_
_entity_poly.entity_id
_entity_poly.type
_entity_poly.pdbx_seq_one_letter_code
_entity_poly.pdbx_strand_id
1 'polypeptide(L)'
;GYDSFVGWLGELLAQPLPEYPLFTVAISFLAYLPQETALQALQARTIELEGELAGIEARLIGLGQSLHRLLLLELEYVRTLRQGELAWVRTLMQDMREGRLTWDAEALREHPEQLFIEPEHPETPLRLLDRRAE
;
A
#
# COMPACT_ATOMS: atom_id res chain seq x y z
N GLY A 1 25.48 -13.26 21.82
CA GLY A 1 25.42 -14.71 21.67
C GLY A 1 24.08 -15.21 21.16
N TYR A 2 23.91 -16.49 21.21
CA TYR A 2 22.69 -17.15 20.70
C TYR A 2 21.41 -16.63 21.38
N ASP A 3 21.43 -16.51 22.69
CA ASP A 3 20.28 -16.05 23.47
C ASP A 3 19.88 -14.61 23.12
N SER A 4 20.87 -13.75 22.88
CA SER A 4 20.62 -12.36 22.46
C SER A 4 19.98 -12.31 21.07
N PHE A 5 20.43 -13.17 20.17
CA PHE A 5 19.88 -13.29 18.83
C PHE A 5 18.42 -13.76 18.87
N VAL A 6 18.13 -14.80 19.65
CA VAL A 6 16.77 -15.34 19.79
C VAL A 6 15.82 -14.30 20.39
N GLY A 7 16.27 -13.57 21.42
CA GLY A 7 15.49 -12.50 22.03
C GLY A 7 15.17 -11.37 21.06
N TRP A 8 16.17 -10.93 20.30
CA TRP A 8 16.00 -9.91 19.29
C TRP A 8 15.01 -10.36 18.18
N LEU A 9 15.16 -11.60 17.73
CA LEU A 9 14.26 -12.16 16.72
C LEU A 9 12.81 -12.21 17.22
N GLY A 10 12.60 -12.60 18.48
CA GLY A 10 11.29 -12.58 19.11
C GLY A 10 10.65 -11.20 19.15
N GLU A 11 11.45 -10.17 19.44
CA GLU A 11 10.98 -8.78 19.42
C GLU A 11 10.57 -8.34 18.02
N LEU A 12 11.36 -8.68 17.01
CA LEU A 12 11.03 -8.36 15.63
C LEU A 12 9.74 -9.04 15.17
N LEU A 13 9.49 -10.26 15.63
CA LEU A 13 8.25 -10.97 15.29
C LEU A 13 7.03 -10.38 16.01
N ALA A 14 7.20 -9.92 17.23
CA ALA A 14 6.09 -9.48 18.08
C ALA A 14 5.65 -8.05 17.84
N GLN A 15 6.57 -7.17 17.48
CA GLN A 15 6.31 -5.73 17.41
C GLN A 15 6.26 -5.23 15.98
N PRO A 16 5.12 -4.66 15.54
CA PRO A 16 5.03 -4.06 14.20
C PRO A 16 5.73 -2.70 14.20
N LEU A 17 7.06 -2.72 14.05
CA LEU A 17 7.85 -1.50 13.97
C LEU A 17 7.56 -0.75 12.66
N PRO A 18 7.59 0.60 12.70
CA PRO A 18 7.37 1.39 11.49
C PRO A 18 8.43 1.11 10.43
N GLU A 19 7.99 0.79 9.24
CA GLU A 19 8.83 0.72 8.07
C GLU A 19 8.39 1.84 7.13
N TYR A 20 9.33 2.45 6.41
CA TYR A 20 9.04 3.59 5.55
C TYR A 20 9.25 3.23 4.07
N PRO A 21 8.32 2.48 3.44
CA PRO A 21 8.42 2.16 2.03
C PRO A 21 8.33 3.43 1.18
N LEU A 22 9.20 3.53 0.18
CA LEU A 22 9.23 4.70 -0.71
C LEU A 22 7.91 4.89 -1.46
N PHE A 23 7.21 3.81 -1.75
CA PHE A 23 5.91 3.89 -2.42
C PHE A 23 4.86 4.63 -1.57
N THR A 24 4.86 4.40 -0.27
CA THR A 24 3.97 5.11 0.66
C THR A 24 4.21 6.61 0.62
N VAL A 25 5.49 7.01 0.58
CA VAL A 25 5.86 8.42 0.44
C VAL A 25 5.35 8.97 -0.89
N ALA A 26 5.56 8.23 -1.98
CA ALA A 26 5.10 8.66 -3.31
C ALA A 26 3.58 8.85 -3.35
N ILE A 27 2.82 7.95 -2.73
CA ILE A 27 1.36 8.06 -2.64
C ILE A 27 0.95 9.32 -1.89
N SER A 28 1.63 9.64 -0.80
CA SER A 28 1.28 10.82 0.01
C SER A 28 1.49 12.14 -0.74
N PHE A 29 2.31 12.13 -1.80
CA PHE A 29 2.55 13.29 -2.64
C PHE A 29 1.94 13.16 -4.03
N LEU A 30 0.99 12.24 -4.22
CA LEU A 30 0.41 11.96 -5.53
C LEU A 30 -0.24 13.21 -6.17
N ALA A 31 -0.82 14.07 -5.37
CA ALA A 31 -1.49 15.29 -5.83
C ALA A 31 -0.55 16.28 -6.54
N TYR A 32 0.76 16.15 -6.37
CA TYR A 32 1.74 16.98 -7.07
C TYR A 32 1.93 16.58 -8.53
N LEU A 33 1.50 15.37 -8.91
CA LEU A 33 1.58 14.91 -10.29
C LEU A 33 0.27 15.20 -11.03
N PRO A 34 0.33 15.59 -12.31
CA PRO A 34 -0.86 15.57 -13.14
C PRO A 34 -1.48 14.17 -13.11
N GLN A 35 -2.80 14.12 -13.10
CA GLN A 35 -3.53 12.86 -12.96
C GLN A 35 -3.15 11.83 -14.02
N GLU A 36 -2.96 12.25 -15.26
CA GLU A 36 -2.55 11.37 -16.35
C GLU A 36 -1.15 10.79 -16.12
N THR A 37 -0.20 11.61 -15.65
CA THR A 37 1.15 11.18 -15.31
C THR A 37 1.13 10.16 -14.17
N ALA A 38 0.34 10.43 -13.15
CA ALA A 38 0.15 9.50 -12.03
C ALA A 38 -0.40 8.16 -12.50
N LEU A 39 -1.41 8.18 -13.39
CA LEU A 39 -2.01 6.97 -13.94
C LEU A 39 -1.00 6.16 -14.74
N GLN A 40 -0.17 6.80 -15.57
CA GLN A 40 0.87 6.13 -16.33
C GLN A 40 1.92 5.48 -15.40
N ALA A 41 2.32 6.18 -14.34
CA ALA A 41 3.27 5.64 -13.36
C ALA A 41 2.69 4.42 -12.63
N LEU A 42 1.43 4.49 -12.23
CA LEU A 42 0.75 3.37 -11.59
C LEU A 42 0.59 2.19 -12.53
N GLN A 43 0.32 2.43 -13.81
CA GLN A 43 0.25 1.39 -14.82
C GLN A 43 1.60 0.67 -14.96
N ALA A 44 2.69 1.41 -15.01
CA ALA A 44 4.04 0.84 -15.05
C ALA A 44 4.31 -0.01 -13.80
N ARG A 45 3.87 0.46 -12.63
CA ARG A 45 4.03 -0.28 -11.38
C ARG A 45 3.26 -1.60 -11.39
N THR A 46 2.05 -1.64 -11.96
CA THR A 46 1.29 -2.90 -12.04
C THR A 46 2.02 -3.95 -12.88
N ILE A 47 2.65 -3.54 -13.96
CA ILE A 47 3.44 -4.45 -14.80
C ILE A 47 4.63 -5.03 -14.01
N GLU A 48 5.34 -4.19 -13.26
CA GLU A 48 6.45 -4.64 -12.42
C GLU A 48 5.98 -5.61 -11.32
N LEU A 49 4.85 -5.29 -10.66
CA LEU A 49 4.30 -6.14 -9.62
C LEU A 49 3.85 -7.50 -10.16
N GLU A 50 3.23 -7.51 -11.34
CA GLU A 50 2.83 -8.76 -11.99
C GLU A 50 4.04 -9.64 -12.29
N GLY A 51 5.14 -9.04 -12.79
CA GLY A 51 6.38 -9.76 -13.04
C GLY A 51 7.01 -10.32 -11.76
N GLU A 52 7.05 -9.52 -10.67
CA GLU A 52 7.55 -9.99 -9.38
C GLU A 52 6.71 -11.15 -8.85
N LEU A 53 5.39 -11.04 -8.92
CA LEU A 53 4.47 -12.10 -8.46
C LEU A 53 4.66 -13.39 -9.24
N ALA A 54 4.78 -13.31 -10.56
CA ALA A 54 5.04 -14.49 -11.38
C ALA A 54 6.34 -15.18 -10.97
N GLY A 55 7.38 -14.40 -10.69
CA GLY A 55 8.68 -14.92 -10.23
C GLY A 55 8.58 -15.57 -8.84
N ILE A 56 7.86 -14.95 -7.91
CA ILE A 56 7.66 -15.50 -6.57
C ILE A 56 6.88 -16.81 -6.64
N GLU A 57 5.80 -16.86 -7.41
CA GLU A 57 4.99 -18.06 -7.55
C GLU A 57 5.76 -19.20 -8.20
N ALA A 58 6.56 -18.91 -9.22
CA ALA A 58 7.43 -19.92 -9.84
C ALA A 58 8.43 -20.50 -8.83
N ARG A 59 9.02 -19.64 -7.98
CA ARG A 59 9.95 -20.10 -6.94
C ARG A 59 9.24 -20.90 -5.85
N LEU A 60 8.04 -20.51 -5.44
CA LEU A 60 7.26 -21.27 -4.46
C LEU A 60 6.92 -22.66 -4.98
N ILE A 61 6.51 -22.77 -6.25
CA ILE A 61 6.21 -24.05 -6.87
C ILE A 61 7.48 -24.89 -6.96
N GLY A 62 8.58 -24.34 -7.48
CA GLY A 62 9.84 -25.08 -7.67
C GLY A 62 10.47 -25.53 -6.36
N LEU A 63 10.60 -24.62 -5.40
CA LEU A 63 11.22 -24.90 -4.10
C LEU A 63 10.32 -25.74 -3.20
N GLY A 64 9.00 -25.60 -3.33
CA GLY A 64 8.02 -26.34 -2.53
C GLY A 64 8.06 -27.85 -2.76
N GLN A 65 8.64 -28.29 -3.87
CA GLN A 65 8.81 -29.72 -4.15
C GLN A 65 9.89 -30.37 -3.28
N SER A 66 10.83 -29.60 -2.77
CA SER A 66 11.99 -30.13 -2.04
C SER A 66 12.25 -29.47 -0.69
N LEU A 67 11.62 -28.34 -0.39
CA LEU A 67 11.85 -27.62 0.85
C LEU A 67 10.60 -27.62 1.74
N HIS A 68 10.84 -27.72 3.05
CA HIS A 68 9.78 -27.57 4.05
C HIS A 68 9.20 -26.16 4.00
N ARG A 69 7.88 -26.04 4.19
CA ARG A 69 7.18 -24.74 4.16
C ARG A 69 7.82 -23.69 5.06
N LEU A 70 8.41 -24.10 6.19
CA LEU A 70 9.07 -23.19 7.11
C LEU A 70 10.15 -22.33 6.42
N LEU A 71 10.83 -22.89 5.41
CA LEU A 71 11.85 -22.19 4.64
C LEU A 71 11.27 -21.31 3.52
N LEU A 72 9.95 -21.39 3.29
CA LEU A 72 9.26 -20.66 2.23
C LEU A 72 8.38 -19.54 2.78
N LEU A 73 8.34 -19.35 4.09
CA LEU A 73 7.44 -18.38 4.73
C LEU A 73 7.70 -16.95 4.28
N GLU A 74 8.96 -16.58 4.09
CA GLU A 74 9.30 -15.24 3.60
C GLU A 74 8.69 -15.00 2.21
N LEU A 75 8.82 -15.98 1.29
CA LEU A 75 8.23 -15.86 -0.04
C LEU A 75 6.70 -15.80 0.02
N GLU A 76 6.08 -16.60 0.89
CA GLU A 76 4.62 -16.55 1.09
C GLU A 76 4.17 -15.17 1.55
N TYR A 77 4.89 -14.61 2.51
CA TYR A 77 4.58 -13.28 3.06
C TYR A 77 4.73 -12.20 2.01
N VAL A 78 5.86 -12.17 1.30
CA VAL A 78 6.12 -11.20 0.23
C VAL A 78 5.06 -11.32 -0.87
N ARG A 79 4.66 -12.56 -1.25
CA ARG A 79 3.58 -12.76 -2.21
C ARG A 79 2.29 -12.09 -1.76
N THR A 80 1.91 -12.28 -0.50
CA THR A 80 0.69 -11.68 0.06
C THR A 80 0.74 -10.16 0.01
N LEU A 81 1.88 -9.56 0.37
CA LEU A 81 2.06 -8.11 0.30
C LEU A 81 1.96 -7.59 -1.12
N ARG A 82 2.61 -8.26 -2.09
CA ARG A 82 2.58 -7.85 -3.49
C ARG A 82 1.20 -8.02 -4.11
N GLN A 83 0.48 -9.08 -3.76
CA GLN A 83 -0.91 -9.29 -4.19
C GLN A 83 -1.81 -8.18 -3.67
N GLY A 84 -1.67 -7.83 -2.40
CA GLY A 84 -2.44 -6.75 -1.79
C GLY A 84 -2.13 -5.39 -2.42
N GLU A 85 -0.87 -5.10 -2.64
CA GLU A 85 -0.46 -3.86 -3.30
C GLU A 85 -1.02 -3.77 -4.72
N LEU A 86 -0.90 -4.85 -5.50
CA LEU A 86 -1.40 -4.89 -6.88
C LEU A 86 -2.92 -4.67 -6.93
N ALA A 87 -3.66 -5.33 -6.06
CA ALA A 87 -5.11 -5.15 -5.97
C ALA A 87 -5.49 -3.71 -5.63
N TRP A 88 -4.78 -3.10 -4.67
CA TRP A 88 -5.03 -1.73 -4.26
C TRP A 88 -4.72 -0.73 -5.38
N VAL A 89 -3.58 -0.90 -6.05
CA VAL A 89 -3.18 -0.03 -7.16
C VAL A 89 -4.18 -0.12 -8.30
N ARG A 90 -4.65 -1.32 -8.65
CA ARG A 90 -5.66 -1.52 -9.69
C ARG A 90 -6.98 -0.82 -9.33
N THR A 91 -7.40 -0.91 -8.08
CA THR A 91 -8.61 -0.21 -7.59
C THR A 91 -8.44 1.31 -7.68
N LEU A 92 -7.28 1.82 -7.26
CA LEU A 92 -6.97 3.25 -7.36
C LEU A 92 -7.03 3.73 -8.82
N MET A 93 -6.41 2.99 -9.73
CA MET A 93 -6.43 3.32 -11.16
C MET A 93 -7.85 3.31 -11.72
N GLN A 94 -8.66 2.34 -11.30
CA GLN A 94 -10.06 2.24 -11.71
C GLN A 94 -10.85 3.46 -11.23
N ASP A 95 -10.65 3.87 -9.97
CA ASP A 95 -11.29 5.06 -9.41
C ASP A 95 -10.92 6.32 -10.21
N MET A 96 -9.65 6.42 -10.61
CA MET A 96 -9.18 7.54 -11.42
C MET A 96 -9.80 7.53 -12.82
N ARG A 97 -9.84 6.35 -13.48
CA ARG A 97 -10.41 6.21 -14.83
C ARG A 97 -11.91 6.48 -14.86
N GLU A 98 -12.62 6.11 -13.83
CA GLU A 98 -14.09 6.28 -13.73
C GLU A 98 -14.50 7.61 -13.11
N GLY A 99 -13.55 8.47 -12.78
CA GLY A 99 -13.82 9.80 -12.26
C GLY A 99 -14.22 9.85 -10.79
N ARG A 100 -14.07 8.75 -10.05
CA ARG A 100 -14.32 8.74 -8.61
C ARG A 100 -13.21 9.43 -7.82
N LEU A 101 -12.03 9.50 -8.38
CA LEU A 101 -10.90 10.23 -7.83
C LEU A 101 -10.29 11.08 -8.94
N THR A 102 -10.45 12.39 -8.83
CA THR A 102 -9.91 13.35 -9.80
C THR A 102 -9.28 14.52 -9.06
N TRP A 103 -8.27 15.11 -9.65
CA TRP A 103 -7.65 16.33 -9.15
C TRP A 103 -7.00 17.08 -10.30
N ASP A 104 -6.77 18.36 -10.09
CA ASP A 104 -6.00 19.22 -10.96
C ASP A 104 -4.74 19.64 -10.19
N ALA A 105 -3.60 19.08 -10.56
CA ALA A 105 -2.34 19.31 -9.85
C ALA A 105 -1.94 20.78 -9.85
N GLU A 106 -2.20 21.49 -10.94
CA GLU A 106 -1.87 22.89 -11.07
C GLU A 106 -2.75 23.76 -10.15
N ALA A 107 -4.05 23.50 -10.14
CA ALA A 107 -4.98 24.18 -9.25
C ALA A 107 -4.66 23.93 -7.78
N LEU A 108 -4.29 22.69 -7.42
CA LEU A 108 -3.92 22.33 -6.05
C LEU A 108 -2.61 22.98 -5.62
N ARG A 109 -1.71 23.22 -6.55
CA ARG A 109 -0.44 23.93 -6.27
C ARG A 109 -0.72 25.38 -5.90
N GLU A 110 -1.66 26.02 -6.57
CA GLU A 110 -2.05 27.40 -6.32
C GLU A 110 -2.99 27.51 -5.11
N HIS A 111 -3.84 26.52 -4.88
CA HIS A 111 -4.88 26.51 -3.86
C HIS A 111 -4.86 25.19 -3.07
N PRO A 112 -3.83 24.96 -2.23
CA PRO A 112 -3.74 23.72 -1.46
C PRO A 112 -4.87 23.51 -0.47
N GLU A 113 -5.56 24.59 -0.09
CA GLU A 113 -6.74 24.54 0.79
C GLU A 113 -7.90 23.73 0.20
N GLN A 114 -7.92 23.52 -1.12
CA GLN A 114 -8.95 22.69 -1.77
C GLN A 114 -8.87 21.22 -1.38
N LEU A 115 -7.74 20.75 -0.82
CA LEU A 115 -7.60 19.40 -0.31
C LEU A 115 -8.31 19.18 1.03
N PHE A 116 -8.70 20.27 1.71
CA PHE A 116 -9.40 20.20 2.97
C PHE A 116 -10.90 20.35 2.74
N ILE A 117 -11.67 19.39 3.27
CA ILE A 117 -13.12 19.41 3.20
C ILE A 117 -13.65 20.03 4.49
N GLU A 118 -14.35 21.17 4.38
CA GLU A 118 -14.98 21.79 5.55
C GLU A 118 -16.20 20.96 5.95
N PRO A 119 -16.29 20.55 7.24
CA PRO A 119 -17.48 19.85 7.71
C PRO A 119 -18.68 20.78 7.69
N GLU A 120 -19.80 20.33 7.12
CA GLU A 120 -21.07 21.09 7.11
C GLU A 120 -21.54 21.37 8.53
N HIS A 121 -21.30 20.42 9.44
CA HIS A 121 -21.62 20.54 10.86
C HIS A 121 -20.41 20.08 11.67
N PRO A 122 -19.77 20.99 12.45
CA PRO A 122 -18.59 20.64 13.24
C PRO A 122 -18.82 19.49 14.24
N GLU A 123 -20.06 19.27 14.64
CA GLU A 123 -20.45 18.21 15.58
C GLU A 123 -20.60 16.83 14.95
N THR A 124 -20.75 16.76 13.63
CA THR A 124 -21.00 15.51 12.91
C THR A 124 -19.92 14.46 13.13
N PRO A 125 -18.62 14.79 13.13
CA PRO A 125 -17.57 13.79 13.40
C PRO A 125 -17.69 13.14 14.77
N LEU A 126 -18.07 13.91 15.79
CA LEU A 126 -18.23 13.38 17.14
C LEU A 126 -19.41 12.41 17.23
N ARG A 127 -20.52 12.73 16.56
CA ARG A 127 -21.69 11.83 16.50
C ARG A 127 -21.36 10.51 15.79
N LEU A 128 -20.55 10.55 14.76
CA LEU A 128 -20.11 9.33 14.05
C LEU A 128 -19.22 8.46 14.93
N LEU A 129 -18.39 9.06 15.76
CA LEU A 129 -17.56 8.34 16.71
C LEU A 129 -18.42 7.67 17.79
N ASP A 130 -19.42 8.37 18.31
CA ASP A 130 -20.35 7.83 19.31
C ASP A 130 -21.13 6.63 18.77
N ARG A 131 -21.56 6.67 17.51
CA ARG A 131 -22.25 5.55 16.88
C ARG A 131 -21.38 4.31 16.72
N ARG A 132 -20.07 4.49 16.60
CA ARG A 132 -19.13 3.38 16.51
C ARG A 132 -18.78 2.79 17.88
N ALA A 133 -18.96 3.56 18.94
CA ALA A 133 -18.71 3.14 20.30
C ALA A 133 -19.88 2.32 20.89
N GLU A 134 -21.07 2.47 20.33
CA GLU A 134 -22.26 1.69 20.68
C GLU A 134 -22.26 0.35 19.93
#